data_ec22884d005d02f92538026847b0a969
#
_entry.id   ec22884d005d02f92538026847b0a969
#
_cell.length_a   1.000
_cell.length_b   1.000
_cell.length_c   1.000
_cell.angle_alpha   90.00
_cell.angle_beta   90.00
_cell.angle_gamma   90.00
#
_symmetry.space_group_name_H-M   'P 1'
#
loop_
_entity.id
_entity.type
_entity.pdbx_description
1 polymer ?
#
loop_
_entity_poly.entity_id
_entity_poly.type
_entity_poly.pdbx_seq_one_letter_code
_entity_poly.pdbx_strand_id
1 'polypeptide(L)'
;SFPLEMTRWPVPFAPGGEWDVYTGATALDTLRTGLGQRFTMGEILAGPAFGAIGGSGAQWINLAALAGGLYLLGRRLVRWHIPVAVLAGIAMPAMLMHAADPGAYASATFQLFSGATMLGAFFIATDPVSAATSDRGRLVYGVGIGAITWAIRTWGGYPDGIAFAVLLMNAAAPLIDRYTVPRIHGHRRS
;
A
#
# COMPACT_ATOMS: atom_id res chain seq x y z
N SER A 1 17.43 24.31 1.08
CA SER A 1 17.67 23.78 2.42
C SER A 1 16.53 24.24 3.32
N PHE A 2 15.68 23.35 3.71
CA PHE A 2 14.74 23.61 4.81
C PHE A 2 15.59 24.03 6.02
N PRO A 3 15.29 25.11 6.67
CA PRO A 3 16.07 25.50 7.84
C PRO A 3 15.94 24.40 8.88
N LEU A 4 17.08 23.81 9.24
CA LEU A 4 17.19 22.81 10.32
C LEU A 4 16.50 23.23 11.63
N GLU A 5 16.24 24.52 11.78
CA GLU A 5 15.57 25.12 12.94
C GLU A 5 14.05 24.85 12.97
N MET A 6 13.38 24.61 11.84
CA MET A 6 11.95 24.30 11.84
C MET A 6 11.66 22.84 12.25
N THR A 7 12.68 21.99 12.27
CA THR A 7 12.57 20.57 12.70
C THR A 7 13.02 20.37 14.15
N ARG A 8 13.49 21.40 14.83
CA ARG A 8 13.87 21.35 16.25
C ARG A 8 12.65 21.42 17.16
N TRP A 9 11.88 20.34 17.20
CA TRP A 9 10.94 20.13 18.30
C TRP A 9 11.71 19.66 19.53
N PRO A 10 11.50 20.29 20.70
CA PRO A 10 12.07 19.74 21.93
C PRO A 10 11.39 18.41 22.23
N VAL A 11 12.03 17.31 21.86
CA VAL A 11 11.59 15.99 22.25
C VAL A 11 12.21 15.67 23.62
N PRO A 12 11.41 15.62 24.70
CA PRO A 12 11.94 15.48 26.06
C PRO A 12 12.57 14.10 26.37
N PHE A 13 12.63 13.19 25.38
CA PHE A 13 12.98 11.79 25.62
C PHE A 13 14.19 11.26 24.84
N ALA A 14 14.94 12.07 24.12
CA ALA A 14 16.13 11.61 23.40
C ALA A 14 17.33 12.54 23.66
N PRO A 15 18.07 12.36 24.77
CA PRO A 15 19.35 13.04 24.94
C PRO A 15 20.35 12.45 23.92
N GLY A 16 20.72 13.23 22.89
CA GLY A 16 21.76 12.90 21.91
C GLY A 16 21.30 12.15 20.67
N GLY A 17 20.00 12.01 20.41
CA GLY A 17 19.49 11.43 19.17
C GLY A 17 19.65 12.38 17.99
N GLU A 18 20.29 11.92 16.91
CA GLU A 18 20.32 12.65 15.65
C GLU A 18 18.89 12.76 15.09
N TRP A 19 18.48 13.97 14.70
CA TRP A 19 17.12 14.27 14.20
C TRP A 19 16.77 13.52 12.91
N ASP A 20 17.77 13.06 12.18
CA ASP A 20 17.62 12.22 10.98
C ASP A 20 16.90 10.90 11.25
N VAL A 21 16.91 10.40 12.49
CA VAL A 21 16.16 9.21 12.90
C VAL A 21 14.65 9.44 12.85
N TYR A 22 14.20 10.68 13.05
CA TYR A 22 12.77 11.04 13.07
C TYR A 22 12.24 11.58 11.75
N THR A 23 13.12 12.12 10.89
CA THR A 23 12.75 12.75 9.60
C THR A 23 13.41 12.07 8.40
N GLY A 24 13.95 10.89 8.58
CA GLY A 24 14.62 10.11 7.54
C GLY A 24 13.67 9.69 6.41
N ALA A 25 14.24 9.42 5.24
CA ALA A 25 13.53 8.87 4.11
C ALA A 25 12.82 7.55 4.48
N THR A 26 11.60 7.37 3.99
CA THR A 26 10.89 6.10 4.19
C THR A 26 11.61 4.96 3.49
N ALA A 27 11.41 3.71 3.95
CA ALA A 27 12.01 2.55 3.32
C ALA A 27 11.69 2.44 1.82
N LEU A 28 10.47 2.83 1.41
CA LEU A 28 10.08 2.87 0.00
C LEU A 28 10.82 3.96 -0.78
N ASP A 29 11.06 5.12 -0.18
CA ASP A 29 11.80 6.21 -0.80
C ASP A 29 13.30 5.87 -0.91
N THR A 30 13.88 5.28 0.14
CA THR A 30 15.25 4.77 0.15
C THR A 30 15.45 3.69 -0.92
N LEU A 31 14.49 2.76 -1.03
CA LEU A 31 14.52 1.72 -2.07
C LEU A 31 14.53 2.34 -3.46
N ARG A 32 13.62 3.25 -3.71
CA ARG A 32 13.48 3.91 -5.01
C ARG A 32 14.73 4.70 -5.40
N THR A 33 15.26 5.50 -4.47
CA THR A 33 16.46 6.30 -4.69
C THR A 33 17.68 5.41 -4.94
N GLY A 34 17.81 4.32 -4.17
CA GLY A 34 18.89 3.35 -4.34
C GLY A 34 18.87 2.66 -5.71
N LEU A 35 17.67 2.20 -6.15
CA LEU A 35 17.52 1.62 -7.49
C LEU A 35 17.82 2.65 -8.60
N GLY A 36 17.43 3.92 -8.41
CA GLY A 36 17.77 5.02 -9.32
C GLY A 36 19.28 5.28 -9.40
N GLN A 37 20.01 5.02 -8.33
CA GLN A 37 21.48 5.11 -8.25
C GLN A 37 22.19 3.82 -8.70
N ARG A 38 21.46 2.84 -9.23
CA ARG A 38 21.95 1.53 -9.70
C ARG A 38 22.53 0.61 -8.63
N PHE A 39 22.16 0.80 -7.36
CA PHE A 39 22.42 -0.20 -6.32
C PHE A 39 21.55 -1.43 -6.53
N THR A 40 22.08 -2.60 -6.18
CA THR A 40 21.30 -3.84 -6.19
C THR A 40 20.32 -3.90 -5.02
N MET A 41 19.24 -4.65 -5.19
CA MET A 41 18.24 -4.85 -4.13
C MET A 41 18.87 -5.33 -2.81
N GLY A 42 19.87 -6.23 -2.88
CA GLY A 42 20.57 -6.75 -1.71
C GLY A 42 21.36 -5.68 -0.95
N GLU A 43 22.03 -4.79 -1.65
CA GLU A 43 22.79 -3.67 -1.04
C GLU A 43 21.86 -2.68 -0.36
N ILE A 44 20.73 -2.36 -1.01
CA ILE A 44 19.73 -1.43 -0.47
C ILE A 44 19.10 -2.00 0.81
N LEU A 45 18.66 -3.25 0.78
CA LEU A 45 17.99 -3.91 1.91
C LEU A 45 18.92 -4.15 3.11
N ALA A 46 20.23 -4.11 2.95
CA ALA A 46 21.19 -4.15 4.06
C ALA A 46 21.25 -2.84 4.86
N GLY A 47 20.59 -1.77 4.39
CA GLY A 47 20.57 -0.46 5.04
C GLY A 47 19.69 -0.41 6.31
N PRO A 48 19.91 0.59 7.19
CA PRO A 48 19.20 0.70 8.48
C PRO A 48 17.70 1.05 8.36
N ALA A 49 17.25 1.50 7.19
CA ALA A 49 15.85 1.82 6.92
C ALA A 49 14.97 0.56 6.78
N PHE A 50 15.57 -0.64 6.71
CA PHE A 50 14.88 -1.89 6.42
C PHE A 50 14.83 -2.80 7.65
N GLY A 51 13.69 -3.48 7.79
CA GLY A 51 13.46 -4.50 8.82
C GLY A 51 13.42 -5.90 8.20
N ALA A 52 13.00 -6.90 8.96
CA ALA A 52 12.98 -8.29 8.53
C ALA A 52 12.00 -8.57 7.37
N ILE A 53 10.86 -7.85 7.28
CA ILE A 53 9.79 -8.10 6.31
C ILE A 53 9.36 -6.85 5.54
N GLY A 54 9.84 -5.67 5.92
CA GLY A 54 9.46 -4.38 5.33
C GLY A 54 10.35 -3.25 5.83
N GLY A 55 9.90 -2.00 5.74
CA GLY A 55 10.60 -0.88 6.36
C GLY A 55 10.63 -1.01 7.88
N SER A 56 11.75 -0.64 8.56
CA SER A 56 11.98 -0.95 9.98
C SER A 56 10.88 -0.45 10.92
N GLY A 57 10.32 0.73 10.71
CA GLY A 57 9.16 1.24 11.44
C GLY A 57 7.82 0.80 10.83
N ALA A 58 7.72 0.85 9.50
CA ALA A 58 6.50 0.57 8.76
C ALA A 58 6.00 -0.87 8.93
N GLN A 59 6.88 -1.85 9.12
CA GLN A 59 6.49 -3.25 9.34
C GLN A 59 5.59 -3.42 10.57
N TRP A 60 5.89 -2.73 11.66
CA TRP A 60 5.09 -2.82 12.90
C TRP A 60 3.73 -2.14 12.76
N ILE A 61 3.68 -1.01 12.06
CA ILE A 61 2.42 -0.32 11.74
C ILE A 61 1.56 -1.22 10.86
N ASN A 62 2.13 -1.85 9.83
CA ASN A 62 1.40 -2.76 8.96
C ASN A 62 0.95 -4.04 9.69
N LEU A 63 1.74 -4.59 10.61
CA LEU A 63 1.34 -5.72 11.45
C LEU A 63 0.18 -5.35 12.38
N ALA A 64 0.23 -4.19 13.02
CA ALA A 64 -0.86 -3.70 13.85
C ALA A 64 -2.14 -3.45 13.03
N ALA A 65 -2.01 -2.85 11.83
CA ALA A 65 -3.13 -2.65 10.92
C ALA A 65 -3.70 -3.98 10.40
N LEU A 66 -2.86 -4.96 10.11
CA LEU A 66 -3.29 -6.32 9.76
C LEU A 66 -4.07 -6.97 10.89
N ALA A 67 -3.57 -6.91 12.13
CA ALA A 67 -4.25 -7.47 13.30
C ALA A 67 -5.63 -6.80 13.52
N GLY A 68 -5.69 -5.46 13.43
CA GLY A 68 -6.95 -4.72 13.48
C GLY A 68 -7.89 -5.08 12.33
N GLY A 69 -7.36 -5.20 11.11
CA GLY A 69 -8.13 -5.63 9.94
C GLY A 69 -8.70 -7.04 10.06
N LEU A 70 -7.92 -7.99 10.57
CA LEU A 70 -8.39 -9.36 10.83
C LEU A 70 -9.48 -9.39 11.92
N TYR A 71 -9.36 -8.55 12.95
CA TYR A 71 -10.42 -8.38 13.94
C TYR A 71 -11.72 -7.87 13.31
N LEU A 72 -11.65 -6.85 12.44
CA LEU A 72 -12.84 -6.34 11.73
C LEU A 72 -13.48 -7.38 10.81
N LEU A 73 -12.67 -8.20 10.12
CA LEU A 73 -13.15 -9.33 9.33
C LEU A 73 -13.83 -10.39 10.20
N GLY A 74 -13.22 -10.77 11.32
CA GLY A 74 -13.77 -11.73 12.27
C GLY A 74 -15.11 -11.28 12.86
N ARG A 75 -15.26 -9.97 13.12
CA ARG A 75 -16.50 -9.35 13.57
C ARG A 75 -17.50 -9.10 12.44
N ARG A 76 -17.15 -9.42 11.18
CA ARG A 76 -17.95 -9.20 9.96
C ARG A 76 -18.34 -7.74 9.73
N LEU A 77 -17.57 -6.79 10.28
CA LEU A 77 -17.75 -5.35 10.06
C LEU A 77 -17.29 -4.94 8.66
N VAL A 78 -16.31 -5.65 8.11
CA VAL A 78 -15.76 -5.45 6.77
C VAL A 78 -15.88 -6.75 5.98
N ARG A 79 -16.20 -6.67 4.69
CA ARG A 79 -16.21 -7.82 3.79
C ARG A 79 -14.80 -8.12 3.27
N TRP A 80 -14.41 -9.38 3.24
CA TRP A 80 -13.08 -9.85 2.87
C TRP A 80 -12.68 -9.55 1.42
N HIS A 81 -13.65 -9.32 0.52
CA HIS A 81 -13.42 -9.17 -0.93
C HIS A 81 -12.42 -8.06 -1.25
N ILE A 82 -12.60 -6.86 -0.66
CA ILE A 82 -11.73 -5.71 -0.96
C ILE A 82 -10.32 -5.91 -0.39
N PRO A 83 -10.13 -6.20 0.92
CA PRO A 83 -8.78 -6.36 1.47
C PRO A 83 -7.98 -7.46 0.75
N VAL A 84 -8.59 -8.62 0.53
CA VAL A 84 -7.90 -9.73 -0.16
C VAL A 84 -7.56 -9.36 -1.60
N ALA A 85 -8.47 -8.69 -2.32
CA ALA A 85 -8.23 -8.25 -3.68
C ALA A 85 -7.13 -7.20 -3.80
N VAL A 86 -7.06 -6.24 -2.85
CA VAL A 86 -5.98 -5.24 -2.80
C VAL A 86 -4.63 -5.91 -2.57
N LEU A 87 -4.55 -6.78 -1.56
CA LEU A 87 -3.31 -7.50 -1.24
C LEU A 87 -2.87 -8.41 -2.40
N ALA A 88 -3.80 -9.12 -3.04
CA ALA A 88 -3.52 -9.93 -4.22
C ALA A 88 -3.06 -9.07 -5.41
N GLY A 89 -3.70 -7.93 -5.64
CA GLY A 89 -3.35 -6.98 -6.69
C GLY A 89 -1.96 -6.37 -6.54
N ILE A 90 -1.42 -6.29 -5.33
CA ILE A 90 -0.02 -5.89 -5.06
C ILE A 90 0.90 -7.12 -5.17
N ALA A 91 0.54 -8.22 -4.53
CA ALA A 91 1.41 -9.38 -4.38
C ALA A 91 1.67 -10.10 -5.70
N MET A 92 0.64 -10.28 -6.54
CA MET A 92 0.79 -11.02 -7.80
C MET A 92 1.81 -10.38 -8.76
N PRO A 93 1.68 -9.09 -9.15
CA PRO A 93 2.68 -8.48 -10.02
C PRO A 93 4.06 -8.37 -9.34
N ALA A 94 4.12 -8.15 -8.02
CA ALA A 94 5.38 -8.13 -7.29
C ALA A 94 6.08 -9.50 -7.32
N MET A 95 5.35 -10.61 -7.13
CA MET A 95 5.92 -11.96 -7.24
C MET A 95 6.41 -12.27 -8.65
N LEU A 96 5.62 -11.93 -9.67
CA LEU A 96 5.98 -12.20 -11.06
C LEU A 96 7.25 -11.45 -11.48
N MET A 97 7.33 -10.16 -11.15
CA MET A 97 8.49 -9.34 -11.50
C MET A 97 9.72 -9.68 -10.66
N HIS A 98 9.55 -9.98 -9.38
CA HIS A 98 10.65 -10.43 -8.54
C HIS A 98 11.20 -11.79 -8.99
N ALA A 99 10.35 -12.71 -9.46
CA ALA A 99 10.80 -13.98 -10.02
C ALA A 99 11.56 -13.82 -11.35
N ALA A 100 11.24 -12.78 -12.13
CA ALA A 100 11.93 -12.48 -13.38
C ALA A 100 13.30 -11.81 -13.13
N ASP A 101 13.37 -10.86 -12.20
CA ASP A 101 14.60 -10.15 -11.83
C ASP A 101 14.57 -9.77 -10.33
N PRO A 102 15.14 -10.64 -9.47
CA PRO A 102 15.21 -10.36 -8.03
C PRO A 102 16.10 -9.17 -7.66
N GLY A 103 17.01 -8.78 -8.55
CA GLY A 103 17.93 -7.65 -8.34
C GLY A 103 17.27 -6.29 -8.55
N ALA A 104 16.24 -6.22 -9.41
CA ALA A 104 15.58 -4.98 -9.79
C ALA A 104 14.23 -4.77 -9.08
N TYR A 105 13.53 -5.85 -8.66
CA TYR A 105 12.18 -5.75 -8.11
C TYR A 105 12.12 -6.25 -6.67
N ALA A 106 11.45 -5.47 -5.80
CA ALA A 106 11.22 -5.84 -4.41
C ALA A 106 10.29 -7.05 -4.28
N SER A 107 10.51 -7.87 -3.26
CA SER A 107 9.67 -9.02 -2.96
C SER A 107 8.23 -8.62 -2.61
N ALA A 108 7.28 -9.53 -2.83
CA ALA A 108 5.89 -9.31 -2.45
C ALA A 108 5.72 -9.04 -0.95
N THR A 109 6.48 -9.73 -0.10
CA THR A 109 6.46 -9.51 1.35
C THR A 109 6.85 -8.07 1.69
N PHE A 110 7.93 -7.57 1.10
CA PHE A 110 8.34 -6.18 1.28
C PHE A 110 7.25 -5.20 0.83
N GLN A 111 6.64 -5.41 -0.33
CA GLN A 111 5.57 -4.56 -0.86
C GLN A 111 4.33 -4.53 0.05
N LEU A 112 3.98 -5.67 0.66
CA LEU A 112 2.83 -5.79 1.54
C LEU A 112 3.06 -5.14 2.92
N PHE A 113 4.28 -5.23 3.46
CA PHE A 113 4.61 -4.73 4.80
C PHE A 113 5.37 -3.39 4.80
N SER A 114 5.39 -2.70 3.65
CA SER A 114 5.96 -1.35 3.51
C SER A 114 4.87 -0.33 3.17
N GLY A 115 5.14 0.94 3.49
CA GLY A 115 4.19 2.04 3.29
C GLY A 115 2.91 1.85 4.10
N ALA A 116 1.79 2.30 3.57
CA ALA A 116 0.47 2.21 4.20
C ALA A 116 -0.39 1.07 3.64
N THR A 117 0.20 -0.03 3.18
CA THR A 117 -0.51 -1.10 2.46
C THR A 117 -1.64 -1.72 3.29
N MET A 118 -1.34 -2.19 4.50
CA MET A 118 -2.35 -2.85 5.34
C MET A 118 -3.41 -1.85 5.80
N LEU A 119 -3.02 -0.64 6.17
CA LEU A 119 -3.95 0.42 6.52
C LEU A 119 -4.88 0.75 5.34
N GLY A 120 -4.31 0.90 4.14
CA GLY A 120 -5.07 1.16 2.92
C GLY A 120 -6.04 0.05 2.57
N ALA A 121 -5.59 -1.21 2.63
CA ALA A 121 -6.40 -2.37 2.26
C ALA A 121 -7.58 -2.63 3.21
N PHE A 122 -7.37 -2.50 4.53
CA PHE A 122 -8.38 -2.88 5.53
C PHE A 122 -9.23 -1.72 6.03
N PHE A 123 -8.75 -0.48 6.00
CA PHE A 123 -9.44 0.65 6.63
C PHE A 123 -9.84 1.74 5.64
N ILE A 124 -9.04 1.98 4.59
CA ILE A 124 -9.32 3.05 3.62
C ILE A 124 -10.15 2.52 2.45
N ALA A 125 -9.67 1.45 1.78
CA ALA A 125 -10.35 0.90 0.60
C ALA A 125 -11.71 0.24 0.92
N THR A 126 -11.98 -0.04 2.18
CA THR A 126 -13.22 -0.67 2.64
C THR A 126 -14.30 0.32 3.05
N ASP A 127 -14.11 1.61 2.76
CA ASP A 127 -15.13 2.62 3.02
C ASP A 127 -16.45 2.28 2.30
N PRO A 128 -17.57 2.12 3.04
CA PRO A 128 -18.84 1.68 2.46
C PRO A 128 -19.48 2.70 1.52
N VAL A 129 -19.04 3.96 1.57
CA VAL A 129 -19.62 5.06 0.79
C VAL A 129 -19.02 5.14 -0.61
N SER A 130 -17.72 4.96 -0.72
CA SER A 130 -16.97 5.17 -1.97
C SER A 130 -16.59 3.88 -2.71
N ALA A 131 -16.60 2.73 -2.02
CA ALA A 131 -16.25 1.45 -2.61
C ALA A 131 -17.37 0.86 -3.49
N ALA A 132 -17.00 -0.03 -4.41
CA ALA A 132 -17.96 -0.78 -5.24
C ALA A 132 -18.94 -1.61 -4.39
N THR A 133 -20.20 -1.69 -4.84
CA THR A 133 -21.29 -2.25 -4.07
C THR A 133 -21.47 -3.75 -4.25
N SER A 134 -21.25 -4.28 -5.48
CA SER A 134 -21.39 -5.71 -5.79
C SER A 134 -20.16 -6.51 -5.37
N ASP A 135 -20.31 -7.79 -5.05
CA ASP A 135 -19.17 -8.63 -4.64
C ASP A 135 -18.12 -8.79 -5.76
N ARG A 136 -18.57 -8.89 -7.02
CA ARG A 136 -17.68 -8.88 -8.19
C ARG A 136 -17.01 -7.52 -8.37
N GLY A 137 -17.76 -6.43 -8.20
CA GLY A 137 -17.26 -5.07 -8.26
C GLY A 137 -16.18 -4.81 -7.22
N ARG A 138 -16.37 -5.30 -5.99
CA ARG A 138 -15.38 -5.20 -4.90
C ARG A 138 -14.07 -5.90 -5.23
N LEU A 139 -14.11 -7.06 -5.90
CA LEU A 139 -12.89 -7.76 -6.34
C LEU A 139 -12.17 -6.94 -7.42
N VAL A 140 -12.87 -6.47 -8.45
CA VAL A 140 -12.29 -5.64 -9.51
C VAL A 140 -11.72 -4.34 -8.94
N TYR A 141 -12.47 -3.68 -8.07
CA TYR A 141 -12.08 -2.46 -7.38
C TYR A 141 -10.80 -2.69 -6.54
N GLY A 142 -10.76 -3.74 -5.72
CA GLY A 142 -9.61 -4.05 -4.88
C GLY A 142 -8.36 -4.42 -5.68
N VAL A 143 -8.51 -5.28 -6.72
CA VAL A 143 -7.39 -5.62 -7.62
C VAL A 143 -6.87 -4.38 -8.34
N GLY A 144 -7.75 -3.49 -8.77
CA GLY A 144 -7.38 -2.21 -9.38
C GLY A 144 -6.53 -1.34 -8.45
N ILE A 145 -6.97 -1.18 -7.19
CA ILE A 145 -6.18 -0.46 -6.17
C ILE A 145 -4.80 -1.09 -6.01
N GLY A 146 -4.75 -2.41 -5.84
CA GLY A 146 -3.49 -3.12 -5.64
C GLY A 146 -2.53 -2.98 -6.82
N ALA A 147 -3.01 -3.20 -8.04
CA ALA A 147 -2.22 -3.11 -9.26
C ALA A 147 -1.68 -1.68 -9.50
N ILE A 148 -2.53 -0.65 -9.31
CA ILE A 148 -2.13 0.74 -9.45
C ILE A 148 -1.10 1.12 -8.39
N THR A 149 -1.30 0.69 -7.12
CA THR A 149 -0.34 0.92 -6.04
C THR A 149 1.02 0.34 -6.39
N TRP A 150 1.06 -0.92 -6.85
CA TRP A 150 2.28 -1.58 -7.26
C TRP A 150 2.95 -0.86 -8.44
N ALA A 151 2.17 -0.46 -9.45
CA ALA A 151 2.68 0.26 -10.61
C ALA A 151 3.30 1.63 -10.24
N ILE A 152 2.64 2.39 -9.35
CA ILE A 152 3.15 3.67 -8.86
C ILE A 152 4.46 3.47 -8.07
N ARG A 153 4.55 2.46 -7.23
CA ARG A 153 5.77 2.15 -6.47
C ARG A 153 6.92 1.71 -7.35
N THR A 154 6.63 1.00 -8.44
CA THR A 154 7.65 0.43 -9.34
C THR A 154 8.12 1.43 -10.37
N TRP A 155 7.20 2.14 -11.01
CA TRP A 155 7.49 3.03 -12.15
C TRP A 155 7.11 4.49 -11.91
N GLY A 156 6.32 4.75 -10.90
CA GLY A 156 5.81 6.09 -10.63
C GLY A 156 6.81 7.04 -9.97
N GLY A 157 6.42 8.31 -9.89
CA GLY A 157 7.18 9.38 -9.27
C GLY A 157 7.11 9.40 -7.73
N TYR A 158 6.22 8.62 -7.12
CA TYR A 158 5.95 8.65 -5.67
C TYR A 158 6.38 7.35 -4.99
N PRO A 159 6.92 7.42 -3.76
CA PRO A 159 7.35 6.23 -3.02
C PRO A 159 6.18 5.34 -2.59
N ASP A 160 5.02 5.90 -2.25
CA ASP A 160 3.81 5.13 -1.95
C ASP A 160 2.62 5.64 -2.77
N GLY A 161 1.92 4.72 -3.41
CA GLY A 161 0.81 5.01 -4.32
C GLY A 161 -0.58 4.66 -3.79
N ILE A 162 -0.72 4.11 -2.56
CA ILE A 162 -1.99 3.54 -2.09
C ILE A 162 -3.12 4.58 -2.04
N ALA A 163 -2.84 5.81 -1.60
CA ALA A 163 -3.84 6.87 -1.53
C ALA A 163 -4.32 7.29 -2.93
N PHE A 164 -3.40 7.46 -3.88
CA PHE A 164 -3.74 7.77 -5.28
C PHE A 164 -4.55 6.65 -5.93
N ALA A 165 -4.16 5.40 -5.69
CA ALA A 165 -4.86 4.23 -6.21
C ALA A 165 -6.30 4.17 -5.70
N VAL A 166 -6.51 4.41 -4.40
CA VAL A 166 -7.86 4.45 -3.81
C VAL A 166 -8.69 5.58 -4.42
N LEU A 167 -8.13 6.79 -4.55
CA LEU A 167 -8.84 7.91 -5.16
C LEU A 167 -9.25 7.65 -6.61
N LEU A 168 -8.35 7.09 -7.42
CA LEU A 168 -8.64 6.73 -8.80
C LEU A 168 -9.74 5.66 -8.89
N MET A 169 -9.65 4.64 -8.04
CA MET A 169 -10.64 3.56 -8.06
C MET A 169 -11.98 3.99 -7.46
N ASN A 170 -12.02 4.93 -6.51
CA ASN A 170 -13.26 5.56 -6.05
C ASN A 170 -13.97 6.30 -7.20
N ALA A 171 -13.21 7.04 -8.01
CA ALA A 171 -13.76 7.68 -9.22
C ALA A 171 -14.27 6.65 -10.25
N ALA A 172 -13.66 5.46 -10.32
CA ALA A 172 -14.07 4.38 -11.20
C ALA A 172 -15.21 3.50 -10.63
N ALA A 173 -15.50 3.57 -9.33
CA ALA A 173 -16.47 2.70 -8.68
C ALA A 173 -17.88 2.74 -9.33
N PRO A 174 -18.44 3.90 -9.72
CA PRO A 174 -19.74 3.92 -10.42
C PRO A 174 -19.71 3.17 -11.76
N LEU A 175 -18.58 3.24 -12.47
CA LEU A 175 -18.40 2.51 -13.73
C LEU A 175 -18.33 1.01 -13.48
N ILE A 176 -17.57 0.58 -12.48
CA ILE A 176 -17.46 -0.82 -12.06
C ILE A 176 -18.84 -1.36 -11.70
N ASP A 177 -19.60 -0.64 -10.88
CA ASP A 177 -20.92 -1.06 -10.46
C ASP A 177 -21.90 -1.17 -11.64
N ARG A 178 -21.82 -0.27 -12.61
CA ARG A 178 -22.65 -0.35 -13.82
C ARG A 178 -22.51 -1.68 -14.57
N TYR A 179 -21.32 -2.29 -14.55
CA TYR A 179 -21.04 -3.55 -15.25
C TYR A 179 -21.15 -4.78 -14.35
N THR A 180 -21.05 -4.62 -13.03
CA THR A 180 -20.94 -5.75 -12.10
C THR A 180 -22.19 -5.99 -11.25
N VAL A 181 -23.10 -4.99 -11.12
CA VAL A 181 -24.35 -5.16 -10.39
C VAL A 181 -25.27 -6.14 -11.13
N PRO A 182 -25.79 -7.20 -10.46
CA PRO A 182 -26.73 -8.13 -11.04
C PRO A 182 -28.00 -7.43 -11.52
N ARG A 183 -28.60 -7.93 -12.59
CA ARG A 183 -29.87 -7.41 -13.10
C ARG A 183 -30.99 -7.64 -12.08
N ILE A 184 -31.66 -6.57 -11.69
CA ILE A 184 -32.88 -6.66 -10.89
C ILE A 184 -34.00 -7.11 -11.82
N HIS A 185 -34.78 -8.13 -11.41
CA HIS A 185 -35.93 -8.58 -12.17
C HIS A 185 -36.90 -7.41 -12.39
N GLY A 186 -37.26 -7.17 -13.67
CA GLY A 186 -38.22 -6.12 -14.03
C GLY A 186 -37.65 -4.83 -14.63
N HIS A 187 -36.31 -4.60 -14.62
CA HIS A 187 -35.71 -3.44 -15.28
C HIS A 187 -35.09 -3.83 -16.62
N ARG A 188 -35.68 -3.31 -17.75
CA ARG A 188 -35.02 -3.29 -19.04
C ARG A 188 -33.96 -2.16 -19.03
N ARG A 189 -32.74 -2.44 -19.46
CA ARG A 189 -31.79 -1.38 -19.81
C ARG A 189 -32.35 -0.60 -20.98
N SER A 190 -32.64 0.67 -20.78
CA SER A 190 -32.76 1.66 -21.88
C SER A 190 -31.37 2.01 -22.40
#